data_e6d9865db5803d50e5de8305c2d1778f
#
_entry.id   e6d9865db5803d50e5de8305c2d1778f
#
_cell.length_a   1.000
_cell.length_b   1.000
_cell.length_c   1.000
_cell.angle_alpha   90.00
_cell.angle_beta   90.00
_cell.angle_gamma   90.00
#
_symmetry.space_group_name_H-M   'P 1'
#
loop_
_entity.id
_entity.type
_entity.pdbx_description
1 polymer ?
#
loop_
_entity_poly.entity_id
_entity_poly.type
_entity_poly.pdbx_seq_one_letter_code
_entity_poly.pdbx_strand_id
1 'polypeptide(L)'
;MSEHILVIDAGTTSTRAILFGRDGAVAGTAQAEITQHFPQPGRVEHDPQEIWQATLNCARRVLGNRPPESVAAIGITNQRETVVAWDRETLKPLARAIVWQDRRTADVCRALRDKGHEEAVHKETGLLIDPYFSATKMRWMLDNVDAVAQAQEDGRLAFGTVESWLVAKLSGGAHVSDASNASRTLLLPLGEAGFSADLCDLFCVPIEALPKVVDTHGEIARTDRAL
;
A
#
# COMPACT_ATOMS: atom_id res chain seq x y z
N MET A 1 -0.39 10.02 30.53
CA MET A 1 -0.46 8.60 30.11
C MET A 1 -1.30 8.56 28.82
N SER A 2 -0.83 7.82 27.82
CA SER A 2 -1.55 7.70 26.53
C SER A 2 -2.87 6.96 26.77
N GLU A 3 -3.97 7.53 26.31
CA GLU A 3 -5.33 7.06 26.63
C GLU A 3 -6.07 6.50 25.42
N HIS A 4 -5.51 6.69 24.22
CA HIS A 4 -6.18 6.41 22.96
C HIS A 4 -5.34 5.59 22.00
N ILE A 5 -6.04 4.86 21.10
CA ILE A 5 -5.48 4.29 19.89
C ILE A 5 -6.20 4.96 18.71
N LEU A 6 -5.42 5.48 17.77
CA LEU A 6 -5.93 6.01 16.51
C LEU A 6 -5.93 4.89 15.46
N VAL A 7 -7.08 4.60 14.86
CA VAL A 7 -7.20 3.65 13.75
C VAL A 7 -7.47 4.40 12.45
N ILE A 8 -6.68 4.11 11.43
CA ILE A 8 -6.86 4.59 10.05
C ILE A 8 -7.41 3.42 9.23
N ASP A 9 -8.53 3.63 8.57
CA ASP A 9 -9.17 2.70 7.63
C ASP A 9 -9.19 3.35 6.24
N ALA A 10 -8.17 3.04 5.44
CA ALA A 10 -8.03 3.58 4.09
C ALA A 10 -8.69 2.66 3.05
N GLY A 11 -10.01 2.73 2.95
CA GLY A 11 -10.83 1.92 2.05
C GLY A 11 -10.77 2.37 0.59
N THR A 12 -11.57 1.70 -0.26
CA THR A 12 -11.60 1.97 -1.70
C THR A 12 -12.37 3.25 -2.06
N THR A 13 -13.45 3.54 -1.35
CA THR A 13 -14.32 4.70 -1.64
C THR A 13 -14.15 5.85 -0.65
N SER A 14 -13.57 5.57 0.50
CA SER A 14 -13.37 6.55 1.56
C SER A 14 -12.23 6.15 2.49
N THR A 15 -11.65 7.12 3.16
CA THR A 15 -10.78 6.91 4.31
C THR A 15 -11.51 7.32 5.58
N ARG A 16 -11.17 6.64 6.70
CA ARG A 16 -11.77 6.90 8.00
C ARG A 16 -10.68 6.92 9.07
N ALA A 17 -10.82 7.81 10.03
CA ALA A 17 -10.05 7.80 11.26
C ALA A 17 -10.99 7.58 12.44
N ILE A 18 -10.66 6.65 13.33
CA ILE A 18 -11.43 6.29 14.52
C ILE A 18 -10.51 6.38 15.72
N LEU A 19 -10.91 7.09 16.75
CA LEU A 19 -10.18 7.18 18.01
C LEU A 19 -10.87 6.28 19.04
N PHE A 20 -10.13 5.30 19.57
CA PHE A 20 -10.60 4.41 20.61
C PHE A 20 -10.01 4.79 21.97
N GLY A 21 -10.83 4.79 23.01
CA GLY A 21 -10.38 4.88 24.39
C GLY A 21 -9.79 3.56 24.89
N ARG A 22 -9.20 3.57 26.10
CA ARG A 22 -8.63 2.38 26.75
C ARG A 22 -9.63 1.27 27.03
N ASP A 23 -10.90 1.61 27.19
CA ASP A 23 -12.04 0.73 27.38
C ASP A 23 -12.58 0.12 26.06
N GLY A 24 -11.97 0.48 24.92
CA GLY A 24 -12.43 0.07 23.59
C GLY A 24 -13.62 0.89 23.07
N ALA A 25 -14.09 1.88 23.81
CA ALA A 25 -15.17 2.75 23.34
C ALA A 25 -14.68 3.70 22.25
N VAL A 26 -15.53 4.01 21.28
CA VAL A 26 -15.25 5.00 20.24
C VAL A 26 -15.34 6.40 20.80
N ALA A 27 -14.22 7.08 20.92
CA ALA A 27 -14.10 8.47 21.39
C ALA A 27 -14.34 9.50 20.27
N GLY A 28 -14.23 9.09 19.02
CA GLY A 28 -14.50 9.95 17.86
C GLY A 28 -14.30 9.24 16.54
N THR A 29 -14.95 9.73 15.49
CA THR A 29 -14.84 9.23 14.12
C THR A 29 -14.87 10.40 13.13
N ALA A 30 -14.03 10.32 12.11
CA ALA A 30 -14.08 11.20 10.95
C ALA A 30 -13.91 10.37 9.68
N GLN A 31 -14.59 10.77 8.60
CA GLN A 31 -14.56 10.10 7.30
C GLN A 31 -14.51 11.15 6.19
N ALA A 32 -13.83 10.80 5.11
CA ALA A 32 -13.80 11.55 3.86
C ALA A 32 -13.86 10.57 2.68
N GLU A 33 -14.58 10.93 1.65
CA GLU A 33 -14.62 10.19 0.38
C GLU A 33 -13.32 10.38 -0.38
N ILE A 34 -13.00 9.41 -1.25
CA ILE A 34 -11.83 9.40 -2.14
C ILE A 34 -12.33 9.31 -3.57
N THR A 35 -11.80 10.15 -4.44
CA THR A 35 -12.15 10.18 -5.85
C THR A 35 -11.64 8.92 -6.56
N GLN A 36 -12.54 8.20 -7.22
CA GLN A 36 -12.18 7.11 -8.10
C GLN A 36 -12.09 7.63 -9.54
N HIS A 37 -10.98 7.35 -10.22
CA HIS A 37 -10.75 7.75 -11.60
C HIS A 37 -10.86 6.53 -12.51
N PHE A 38 -11.62 6.69 -13.60
CA PHE A 38 -11.84 5.64 -14.62
C PHE A 38 -11.33 6.14 -15.99
N PRO A 39 -10.00 6.19 -16.22
CA PRO A 39 -9.44 6.81 -17.42
C PRO A 39 -9.80 6.07 -18.71
N GLN A 40 -10.05 4.76 -18.64
CA GLN A 40 -10.45 3.90 -19.75
C GLN A 40 -11.30 2.73 -19.22
N PRO A 41 -12.09 2.05 -20.06
CA PRO A 41 -12.80 0.84 -19.66
C PRO A 41 -11.87 -0.18 -18.99
N GLY A 42 -12.26 -0.68 -17.83
CA GLY A 42 -11.48 -1.65 -17.04
C GLY A 42 -10.28 -1.06 -16.28
N ARG A 43 -10.05 0.25 -16.32
CA ARG A 43 -9.03 0.91 -15.51
C ARG A 43 -9.65 1.66 -14.34
N VAL A 44 -9.04 1.48 -13.17
CA VAL A 44 -9.46 2.14 -11.92
C VAL A 44 -8.22 2.68 -11.21
N GLU A 45 -8.22 3.97 -10.92
CA GLU A 45 -7.08 4.66 -10.31
C GLU A 45 -7.51 5.56 -9.16
N HIS A 46 -6.59 5.73 -8.19
CA HIS A 46 -6.70 6.72 -7.14
C HIS A 46 -5.52 7.69 -7.19
N ASP A 47 -5.71 8.89 -6.66
CA ASP A 47 -4.60 9.80 -6.37
C ASP A 47 -4.00 9.47 -4.98
N PRO A 48 -2.74 9.00 -4.89
CA PRO A 48 -2.12 8.70 -3.59
C PRO A 48 -2.02 9.94 -2.69
N GLN A 49 -1.90 11.13 -3.28
CA GLN A 49 -1.83 12.37 -2.51
C GLN A 49 -3.19 12.71 -1.89
N GLU A 50 -4.30 12.45 -2.61
CA GLU A 50 -5.64 12.59 -2.06
C GLU A 50 -5.87 11.62 -0.91
N ILE A 51 -5.47 10.33 -1.07
CA ILE A 51 -5.54 9.34 0.03
C ILE A 51 -4.80 9.85 1.28
N TRP A 52 -3.58 10.36 1.09
CA TRP A 52 -2.78 10.91 2.19
C TRP A 52 -3.47 12.10 2.86
N GLN A 53 -3.90 13.10 2.08
CA GLN A 53 -4.52 14.31 2.62
C GLN A 53 -5.83 14.00 3.34
N ALA A 54 -6.68 13.15 2.76
CA ALA A 54 -7.92 12.71 3.38
C ALA A 54 -7.66 11.99 4.71
N THR A 55 -6.66 11.10 4.74
CA THR A 55 -6.24 10.38 5.95
C THR A 55 -5.77 11.35 7.04
N LEU A 56 -4.86 12.26 6.70
CA LEU A 56 -4.32 13.25 7.64
C LEU A 56 -5.41 14.17 8.19
N ASN A 57 -6.30 14.64 7.32
CA ASN A 57 -7.41 15.49 7.72
C ASN A 57 -8.41 14.77 8.65
N CYS A 58 -8.73 13.49 8.35
CA CYS A 58 -9.57 12.68 9.24
C CYS A 58 -8.90 12.44 10.60
N ALA A 59 -7.60 12.11 10.61
CA ALA A 59 -6.84 11.92 11.85
C ALA A 59 -6.82 13.21 12.70
N ARG A 60 -6.48 14.35 12.11
CA ARG A 60 -6.47 15.64 12.80
C ARG A 60 -7.85 16.03 13.33
N ARG A 61 -8.91 15.80 12.54
CA ARG A 61 -10.29 16.08 12.95
C ARG A 61 -10.71 15.23 14.16
N VAL A 62 -10.36 13.97 14.19
CA VAL A 62 -10.68 13.06 15.29
C VAL A 62 -9.92 13.41 16.55
N LEU A 63 -8.63 13.78 16.41
CA LEU A 63 -7.80 14.22 17.54
C LEU A 63 -8.32 15.54 18.13
N GLY A 64 -8.78 16.47 17.30
CA GLY A 64 -9.23 17.80 17.76
C GLY A 64 -8.14 18.50 18.54
N ASN A 65 -8.44 18.94 19.76
CA ASN A 65 -7.49 19.62 20.64
C ASN A 65 -6.72 18.67 21.59
N ARG A 66 -6.81 17.35 21.40
CA ARG A 66 -6.08 16.38 22.22
C ARG A 66 -4.58 16.47 21.92
N PRO A 67 -3.72 16.43 22.94
CA PRO A 67 -2.29 16.42 22.70
C PRO A 67 -1.86 15.11 22.02
N PRO A 68 -0.88 15.14 21.10
CA PRO A 68 -0.37 13.94 20.39
C PRO A 68 0.02 12.81 21.35
N GLU A 69 0.56 13.16 22.52
CA GLU A 69 0.99 12.20 23.55
C GLU A 69 -0.17 11.39 24.16
N SER A 70 -1.41 11.83 23.94
CA SER A 70 -2.59 11.06 24.34
C SER A 70 -2.83 9.83 23.47
N VAL A 71 -2.18 9.72 22.30
CA VAL A 71 -2.25 8.58 21.39
C VAL A 71 -1.10 7.62 21.67
N ALA A 72 -1.41 6.41 22.07
CA ALA A 72 -0.42 5.36 22.36
C ALA A 72 0.13 4.72 21.09
N ALA A 73 -0.73 4.53 20.08
CA ALA A 73 -0.39 3.88 18.82
C ALA A 73 -1.36 4.28 17.71
N ILE A 74 -0.89 4.10 16.47
CA ILE A 74 -1.69 4.20 15.25
C ILE A 74 -1.78 2.79 14.64
N GLY A 75 -3.01 2.29 14.44
CA GLY A 75 -3.29 1.10 13.66
C GLY A 75 -3.76 1.49 12.26
N ILE A 76 -3.32 0.75 11.23
CA ILE A 76 -3.69 1.01 9.84
C ILE A 76 -4.34 -0.24 9.25
N THR A 77 -5.51 -0.08 8.64
CA THR A 77 -6.11 -1.04 7.71
C THR A 77 -6.42 -0.34 6.40
N ASN A 78 -6.43 -1.08 5.30
CA ASN A 78 -6.50 -0.47 3.97
C ASN A 78 -7.14 -1.39 2.93
N GLN A 79 -7.51 -0.81 1.78
CA GLN A 79 -7.71 -1.54 0.55
C GLN A 79 -6.39 -2.23 0.16
N ARG A 80 -6.35 -3.55 0.14
CA ARG A 80 -5.16 -4.32 -0.24
C ARG A 80 -4.99 -4.35 -1.76
N GLU A 81 -3.87 -4.88 -2.25
CA GLU A 81 -3.51 -5.10 -3.66
C GLU A 81 -3.41 -3.84 -4.53
N THR A 82 -3.94 -2.70 -4.09
CA THR A 82 -3.77 -1.41 -4.75
C THR A 82 -2.31 -0.99 -4.67
N VAL A 83 -1.72 -0.67 -5.82
CA VAL A 83 -0.28 -0.35 -5.95
C VAL A 83 -0.07 1.15 -5.97
N VAL A 84 0.83 1.62 -5.13
CA VAL A 84 1.38 2.97 -5.15
C VAL A 84 2.86 2.90 -5.56
N ALA A 85 3.28 3.80 -6.43
CA ALA A 85 4.68 4.06 -6.78
C ALA A 85 5.07 5.47 -6.34
N TRP A 86 6.18 5.61 -5.63
CA TRP A 86 6.66 6.93 -5.18
C TRP A 86 8.18 7.01 -5.20
N ASP A 87 8.68 8.22 -5.19
CA ASP A 87 10.10 8.52 -5.00
C ASP A 87 10.43 8.43 -3.50
N ARG A 88 11.34 7.54 -3.11
CA ARG A 88 11.66 7.26 -1.69
C ARG A 88 12.34 8.41 -0.96
N GLU A 89 12.99 9.33 -1.68
CA GLU A 89 13.67 10.47 -1.07
C GLU A 89 12.72 11.64 -0.84
N THR A 90 11.85 11.90 -1.82
CA THR A 90 10.94 13.06 -1.78
C THR A 90 9.56 12.73 -1.22
N LEU A 91 9.22 11.45 -1.08
CA LEU A 91 7.90 10.95 -0.73
C LEU A 91 6.78 11.54 -1.61
N LYS A 92 7.07 11.73 -2.90
CA LYS A 92 6.10 12.17 -3.91
C LYS A 92 5.65 10.98 -4.75
N PRO A 93 4.33 10.81 -4.98
CA PRO A 93 3.86 9.78 -5.88
C PRO A 93 4.34 10.07 -7.30
N LEU A 94 4.73 9.01 -8.03
CA LEU A 94 5.22 9.07 -9.41
C LEU A 94 4.08 8.88 -10.42
N ALA A 95 2.97 8.30 -9.97
CA ALA A 95 1.77 8.07 -10.77
C ALA A 95 0.54 7.97 -9.89
N ARG A 96 -0.64 7.91 -10.50
CA ARG A 96 -1.84 7.44 -9.80
C ARG A 96 -1.69 5.99 -9.38
N ALA A 97 -2.22 5.65 -8.21
CA ALA A 97 -2.28 4.28 -7.73
C ALA A 97 -3.20 3.44 -8.62
N ILE A 98 -2.76 2.23 -8.98
CA ILE A 98 -3.59 1.28 -9.72
C ILE A 98 -4.37 0.44 -8.71
N VAL A 99 -5.71 0.57 -8.74
CA VAL A 99 -6.61 -0.03 -7.76
C VAL A 99 -6.76 -1.54 -7.99
N TRP A 100 -7.07 -2.29 -6.94
CA TRP A 100 -7.29 -3.73 -6.98
C TRP A 100 -8.35 -4.19 -7.99
N GLN A 101 -9.33 -3.34 -8.30
CA GLN A 101 -10.39 -3.58 -9.29
C GLN A 101 -9.92 -3.44 -10.74
N ASP A 102 -8.73 -2.85 -10.97
CA ASP A 102 -8.20 -2.58 -12.30
C ASP A 102 -7.87 -3.86 -13.07
N ARG A 103 -8.22 -3.89 -14.33
CA ARG A 103 -8.06 -5.06 -15.21
C ARG A 103 -7.06 -4.85 -16.35
N ARG A 104 -6.27 -3.73 -16.33
CA ARG A 104 -5.33 -3.40 -17.42
C ARG A 104 -4.27 -4.46 -17.69
N THR A 105 -3.96 -5.30 -16.72
CA THR A 105 -2.93 -6.35 -16.83
C THR A 105 -3.53 -7.75 -17.11
N ALA A 106 -4.82 -7.84 -17.47
CA ALA A 106 -5.48 -9.12 -17.70
C ALA A 106 -4.82 -9.96 -18.82
N ASP A 107 -4.33 -9.31 -19.88
CA ASP A 107 -3.64 -9.99 -20.98
C ASP A 107 -2.26 -10.51 -20.57
N VAL A 108 -1.53 -9.77 -19.74
CA VAL A 108 -0.25 -10.22 -19.15
C VAL A 108 -0.50 -11.46 -18.26
N CYS A 109 -1.51 -11.43 -17.41
CA CYS A 109 -1.88 -12.58 -16.57
C CYS A 109 -2.24 -13.81 -17.43
N ARG A 110 -2.99 -13.61 -18.52
CA ARG A 110 -3.32 -14.69 -19.45
C ARG A 110 -2.06 -15.28 -20.09
N ALA A 111 -1.17 -14.45 -20.61
CA ALA A 111 0.07 -14.89 -21.22
C ALA A 111 0.98 -15.68 -20.25
N LEU A 112 1.03 -15.29 -18.97
CA LEU A 112 1.78 -16.04 -17.94
C LEU A 112 1.15 -17.41 -17.67
N ARG A 113 -0.19 -17.50 -17.59
CA ARG A 113 -0.89 -18.78 -17.45
C ARG A 113 -0.69 -19.69 -18.67
N ASP A 114 -0.79 -19.15 -19.88
CA ASP A 114 -0.61 -19.90 -21.14
C ASP A 114 0.83 -20.46 -21.25
N LYS A 115 1.80 -19.81 -20.61
CA LYS A 115 3.20 -20.30 -20.47
C LYS A 115 3.37 -21.34 -19.36
N GLY A 116 2.31 -21.69 -18.62
CA GLY A 116 2.34 -22.73 -17.58
C GLY A 116 2.83 -22.28 -16.21
N HIS A 117 2.92 -20.97 -15.93
CA HIS A 117 3.43 -20.46 -14.65
C HIS A 117 2.43 -20.55 -13.48
N GLU A 118 1.14 -20.79 -13.73
CA GLU A 118 0.08 -20.75 -12.72
C GLU A 118 0.31 -21.74 -11.58
N GLU A 119 0.68 -23.00 -11.89
CA GLU A 119 0.89 -24.02 -10.86
C GLU A 119 2.04 -23.67 -9.91
N ALA A 120 3.17 -23.20 -10.45
CA ALA A 120 4.32 -22.80 -9.66
C ALA A 120 3.99 -21.61 -8.75
N VAL A 121 3.35 -20.56 -9.29
CA VAL A 121 2.93 -19.38 -8.54
C VAL A 121 1.92 -19.75 -7.45
N HIS A 122 0.94 -20.61 -7.78
CA HIS A 122 -0.06 -21.06 -6.79
C HIS A 122 0.57 -21.85 -5.66
N LYS A 123 1.49 -22.76 -5.97
CA LYS A 123 2.20 -23.56 -4.97
C LYS A 123 3.02 -22.68 -4.02
N GLU A 124 3.65 -21.64 -4.54
CA GLU A 124 4.54 -20.75 -3.76
C GLU A 124 3.75 -19.72 -2.96
N THR A 125 2.71 -19.12 -3.53
CA THR A 125 1.99 -17.99 -2.93
C THR A 125 0.60 -18.33 -2.38
N GLY A 126 0.02 -19.47 -2.77
CA GLY A 126 -1.39 -19.82 -2.53
C GLY A 126 -2.38 -19.03 -3.38
N LEU A 127 -1.90 -18.20 -4.33
CA LEU A 127 -2.71 -17.32 -5.16
C LEU A 127 -2.70 -17.75 -6.63
N LEU A 128 -3.74 -17.39 -7.37
CA LEU A 128 -3.78 -17.54 -8.82
C LEU A 128 -3.16 -16.31 -9.51
N ILE A 129 -2.69 -16.45 -10.74
CA ILE A 129 -2.23 -15.32 -11.55
C ILE A 129 -3.44 -14.52 -12.03
N ASP A 130 -3.73 -13.40 -11.37
CA ASP A 130 -4.86 -12.51 -11.69
C ASP A 130 -4.46 -11.04 -11.58
N PRO A 131 -4.97 -10.13 -12.43
CA PRO A 131 -4.74 -8.69 -12.32
C PRO A 131 -5.24 -8.06 -11.02
N TYR A 132 -6.01 -8.79 -10.23
CA TYR A 132 -6.39 -8.40 -8.87
C TYR A 132 -5.16 -8.08 -8.00
N PHE A 133 -4.11 -8.92 -8.08
CA PHE A 133 -2.90 -8.81 -7.25
C PHE A 133 -1.90 -7.76 -7.77
N SER A 134 -0.90 -7.42 -6.96
CA SER A 134 -0.06 -6.24 -7.16
C SER A 134 1.02 -6.39 -8.24
N ALA A 135 1.66 -7.56 -8.38
CA ALA A 135 2.88 -7.74 -9.16
C ALA A 135 2.77 -7.25 -10.61
N THR A 136 1.72 -7.70 -11.33
CA THR A 136 1.53 -7.31 -12.74
C THR A 136 1.23 -5.81 -12.90
N LYS A 137 0.63 -5.17 -11.90
CA LYS A 137 0.40 -3.71 -11.88
C LYS A 137 1.70 -2.94 -11.67
N MET A 138 2.60 -3.43 -10.79
CA MET A 138 3.95 -2.87 -10.61
C MET A 138 4.74 -2.92 -11.91
N ARG A 139 4.76 -4.09 -12.56
CA ARG A 139 5.40 -4.24 -13.87
C ARG A 139 4.81 -3.29 -14.91
N TRP A 140 3.48 -3.19 -14.96
CA TRP A 140 2.82 -2.27 -15.90
C TRP A 140 3.27 -0.82 -15.68
N MET A 141 3.42 -0.38 -14.43
CA MET A 141 3.91 0.97 -14.13
C MET A 141 5.34 1.19 -14.62
N LEU A 142 6.24 0.22 -14.46
CA LEU A 142 7.61 0.28 -14.98
C LEU A 142 7.63 0.40 -16.51
N ASP A 143 6.74 -0.31 -17.21
CA ASP A 143 6.72 -0.32 -18.67
C ASP A 143 6.02 0.89 -19.30
N ASN A 144 5.13 1.59 -18.57
CA ASN A 144 4.21 2.56 -19.16
C ASN A 144 4.25 3.94 -18.50
N VAL A 145 5.05 4.14 -17.45
CA VAL A 145 5.13 5.42 -16.73
C VAL A 145 6.59 5.87 -16.66
N ASP A 146 6.98 6.80 -17.49
CA ASP A 146 8.38 7.28 -17.60
C ASP A 146 8.97 7.70 -16.25
N ALA A 147 8.19 8.38 -15.39
CA ALA A 147 8.64 8.79 -14.07
C ALA A 147 8.95 7.59 -13.14
N VAL A 148 8.24 6.45 -13.28
CA VAL A 148 8.50 5.22 -12.52
C VAL A 148 9.76 4.53 -13.04
N ALA A 149 9.91 4.41 -14.36
CA ALA A 149 11.10 3.83 -14.99
C ALA A 149 12.35 4.65 -14.64
N GLN A 150 12.29 5.97 -14.72
CA GLN A 150 13.42 6.85 -14.37
C GLN A 150 13.78 6.75 -12.88
N ALA A 151 12.78 6.70 -11.98
CA ALA A 151 13.04 6.53 -10.55
C ALA A 151 13.69 5.18 -10.24
N GLN A 152 13.36 4.13 -11.01
CA GLN A 152 14.03 2.82 -10.90
C GLN A 152 15.49 2.91 -11.34
N GLU A 153 15.79 3.53 -12.48
CA GLU A 153 17.16 3.73 -12.96
C GLU A 153 18.01 4.54 -11.96
N ASP A 154 17.40 5.54 -11.32
CA ASP A 154 18.05 6.39 -10.30
C ASP A 154 18.17 5.70 -8.93
N GLY A 155 17.63 4.50 -8.73
CA GLY A 155 17.60 3.79 -7.45
C GLY A 155 16.67 4.43 -6.40
N ARG A 156 15.74 5.29 -6.81
CA ARG A 156 14.83 6.05 -5.93
C ARG A 156 13.40 5.53 -5.92
N LEU A 157 13.08 4.51 -6.74
CA LEU A 157 11.74 3.94 -6.77
C LEU A 157 11.40 3.23 -5.46
N ALA A 158 10.19 3.46 -4.97
CA ALA A 158 9.54 2.66 -3.96
C ALA A 158 8.16 2.22 -4.47
N PHE A 159 7.87 0.92 -4.37
CA PHE A 159 6.55 0.33 -4.53
C PHE A 159 5.97 -0.08 -3.18
N GLY A 160 4.67 -0.06 -3.08
CA GLY A 160 3.97 -0.63 -1.94
C GLY A 160 2.46 -0.64 -2.13
N THR A 161 1.77 -1.19 -1.15
CA THR A 161 0.32 -1.05 -1.02
C THR A 161 -0.01 0.30 -0.37
N VAL A 162 -1.30 0.61 -0.23
CA VAL A 162 -1.75 1.85 0.41
C VAL A 162 -1.22 1.95 1.85
N GLU A 163 -1.13 0.83 2.58
CA GLU A 163 -0.54 0.79 3.92
C GLU A 163 0.92 1.25 3.91
N SER A 164 1.78 0.67 3.04
CA SER A 164 3.19 1.07 2.92
C SER A 164 3.35 2.56 2.61
N TRP A 165 2.52 3.09 1.71
CA TRP A 165 2.46 4.51 1.39
C TRP A 165 2.13 5.36 2.61
N LEU A 166 1.08 4.99 3.36
CA LEU A 166 0.67 5.73 4.56
C LEU A 166 1.73 5.66 5.67
N VAL A 167 2.38 4.49 5.87
CA VAL A 167 3.48 4.36 6.83
C VAL A 167 4.65 5.24 6.43
N ALA A 168 5.05 5.24 5.15
CA ALA A 168 6.12 6.10 4.65
C ALA A 168 5.81 7.59 4.90
N LYS A 169 4.57 8.01 4.61
CA LYS A 169 4.12 9.40 4.83
C LYS A 169 4.06 9.78 6.31
N LEU A 170 3.56 8.88 7.17
CA LEU A 170 3.42 9.13 8.60
C LEU A 170 4.78 9.15 9.32
N SER A 171 5.75 8.37 8.84
CA SER A 171 7.05 8.20 9.49
C SER A 171 8.17 9.09 8.91
N GLY A 172 7.90 9.76 7.79
CA GLY A 172 8.94 10.50 7.08
C GLY A 172 9.91 9.61 6.31
N GLY A 173 9.49 8.40 5.88
CA GLY A 173 10.25 7.60 4.93
C GLY A 173 10.42 6.11 5.25
N ALA A 174 9.85 5.56 6.33
CA ALA A 174 9.93 4.12 6.57
C ALA A 174 9.23 3.34 5.44
N HIS A 175 9.99 2.50 4.73
CA HIS A 175 9.51 1.70 3.62
C HIS A 175 9.31 0.25 4.06
N VAL A 176 8.14 -0.05 4.60
CA VAL A 176 7.77 -1.34 5.18
C VAL A 176 6.36 -1.74 4.74
N SER A 177 6.06 -3.03 4.78
CA SER A 177 4.72 -3.60 4.61
C SER A 177 4.52 -4.74 5.59
N ASP A 178 3.30 -4.92 6.09
CA ASP A 178 3.02 -6.09 6.91
C ASP A 178 2.82 -7.36 6.05
N ALA A 179 2.98 -8.53 6.67
CA ALA A 179 2.80 -9.82 6.00
C ALA A 179 1.40 -9.94 5.36
N SER A 180 0.37 -9.33 5.94
CA SER A 180 -1.00 -9.37 5.46
C SER A 180 -1.17 -8.63 4.11
N ASN A 181 -0.53 -7.47 3.95
CA ASN A 181 -0.49 -6.74 2.68
C ASN A 181 0.50 -7.37 1.70
N ALA A 182 1.71 -7.71 2.15
CA ALA A 182 2.75 -8.30 1.31
C ALA A 182 2.30 -9.62 0.66
N SER A 183 1.55 -10.47 1.38
CA SER A 183 1.01 -11.73 0.85
C SER A 183 0.04 -11.54 -0.33
N ARG A 184 -0.48 -10.33 -0.54
CA ARG A 184 -1.43 -10.04 -1.64
C ARG A 184 -0.74 -9.48 -2.89
N THR A 185 0.58 -9.55 -2.94
CA THR A 185 1.35 -9.00 -4.06
C THR A 185 1.64 -9.98 -5.19
N LEU A 186 1.51 -11.28 -5.00
CA LEU A 186 2.08 -12.39 -5.80
C LEU A 186 3.61 -12.52 -5.69
N LEU A 187 4.24 -11.81 -4.74
CA LEU A 187 5.70 -11.77 -4.62
C LEU A 187 6.21 -12.34 -3.30
N LEU A 188 5.29 -12.57 -2.31
CA LEU A 188 5.63 -13.13 -1.00
C LEU A 188 5.23 -14.62 -0.95
N PRO A 189 6.20 -15.55 -0.78
CA PRO A 189 5.89 -16.96 -0.61
C PRO A 189 5.20 -17.25 0.73
N LEU A 190 4.45 -18.34 0.78
CA LEU A 190 3.81 -18.82 2.01
C LEU A 190 4.87 -19.21 3.05
N GLY A 191 4.71 -18.71 4.26
CA GLY A 191 5.61 -19.03 5.39
C GLY A 191 6.95 -18.29 5.39
N GLU A 192 7.21 -17.42 4.40
CA GLU A 192 8.43 -16.63 4.32
C GLU A 192 8.26 -15.22 4.90
N ALA A 193 9.37 -14.65 5.37
CA ALA A 193 9.43 -13.32 5.95
C ALA A 193 9.91 -12.24 4.96
N GLY A 194 10.06 -12.58 3.68
CA GLY A 194 10.56 -11.66 2.64
C GLY A 194 10.10 -12.07 1.24
N PHE A 195 10.16 -11.13 0.31
CA PHE A 195 9.80 -11.34 -1.08
C PHE A 195 10.74 -12.34 -1.76
N SER A 196 10.20 -13.17 -2.67
CA SER A 196 10.95 -14.14 -3.46
C SER A 196 11.62 -13.46 -4.65
N ALA A 197 12.95 -13.69 -4.81
CA ALA A 197 13.66 -13.21 -5.99
C ALA A 197 13.13 -13.88 -7.27
N ASP A 198 12.81 -15.18 -7.22
CA ASP A 198 12.29 -15.93 -8.38
C ASP A 198 10.92 -15.39 -8.82
N LEU A 199 10.01 -15.05 -7.88
CA LEU A 199 8.74 -14.42 -8.22
C LEU A 199 8.95 -12.99 -8.74
N CYS A 200 9.86 -12.22 -8.15
CA CYS A 200 10.21 -10.89 -8.63
C CYS A 200 10.73 -10.93 -10.07
N ASP A 201 11.61 -11.89 -10.39
CA ASP A 201 12.13 -12.10 -11.75
C ASP A 201 11.03 -12.53 -12.71
N LEU A 202 10.15 -13.47 -12.32
CA LEU A 202 9.01 -13.91 -13.13
C LEU A 202 8.08 -12.77 -13.52
N PHE A 203 7.75 -11.89 -12.57
CA PHE A 203 6.89 -10.73 -12.80
C PHE A 203 7.66 -9.48 -13.25
N CYS A 204 8.99 -9.57 -13.38
CA CYS A 204 9.90 -8.46 -13.73
C CYS A 204 9.68 -7.22 -12.83
N VAL A 205 9.63 -7.44 -11.53
CA VAL A 205 9.53 -6.41 -10.49
C VAL A 205 10.85 -6.33 -9.75
N PRO A 206 11.52 -5.16 -9.70
CA PRO A 206 12.80 -5.03 -8.98
C PRO A 206 12.59 -5.20 -7.47
N ILE A 207 13.24 -6.19 -6.87
CA ILE A 207 13.08 -6.53 -5.45
C ILE A 207 13.52 -5.38 -4.54
N GLU A 208 14.51 -4.58 -4.97
CA GLU A 208 15.01 -3.41 -4.24
C GLU A 208 14.00 -2.25 -4.17
N ALA A 209 12.99 -2.25 -5.04
CA ALA A 209 11.89 -1.29 -5.00
C ALA A 209 10.76 -1.71 -4.04
N LEU A 210 10.82 -2.91 -3.47
CA LEU A 210 9.80 -3.43 -2.56
C LEU A 210 10.09 -3.05 -1.10
N PRO A 211 9.04 -2.97 -0.24
CA PRO A 211 9.20 -2.66 1.17
C PRO A 211 9.81 -3.83 1.93
N LYS A 212 10.45 -3.55 3.07
CA LYS A 212 10.78 -4.60 4.03
C LYS A 212 9.49 -5.18 4.61
N VAL A 213 9.36 -6.51 4.61
CA VAL A 213 8.23 -7.19 5.26
C VAL A 213 8.45 -7.21 6.77
N VAL A 214 7.39 -6.89 7.51
CA VAL A 214 7.38 -6.83 8.97
C VAL A 214 6.14 -7.53 9.53
N ASP A 215 6.12 -7.77 10.83
CA ASP A 215 4.93 -8.30 11.51
C ASP A 215 3.78 -7.28 11.47
N THR A 216 2.54 -7.80 11.49
CA THR A 216 1.32 -6.96 11.48
C THR A 216 1.15 -6.15 12.77
N HIS A 217 1.81 -6.54 13.86
CA HIS A 217 1.73 -5.88 15.15
C HIS A 217 3.13 -5.58 15.72
N GLY A 218 3.19 -4.60 16.62
CA GLY A 218 4.41 -4.16 17.27
C GLY A 218 4.77 -2.73 16.87
N GLU A 219 5.95 -2.28 17.28
CA GLU A 219 6.48 -0.97 16.85
C GLU A 219 7.12 -1.13 15.46
N ILE A 220 6.39 -0.75 14.43
CA ILE A 220 6.83 -0.84 13.03
C ILE A 220 7.60 0.43 12.64
N ALA A 221 7.07 1.60 13.01
CA ALA A 221 7.66 2.91 12.77
C ALA A 221 7.12 3.92 13.79
N ARG A 222 7.73 5.10 13.84
CA ARG A 222 7.21 6.23 14.63
C ARG A 222 6.79 7.35 13.71
N THR A 223 5.73 8.05 14.10
CA THR A 223 5.28 9.25 13.37
C THR A 223 6.36 10.33 13.37
N ASP A 224 6.49 11.00 12.23
CA ASP A 224 7.33 12.20 12.12
C ASP A 224 6.78 13.30 13.04
N ARG A 225 7.70 13.98 13.76
CA ARG A 225 7.34 15.07 14.67
C ARG A 225 6.82 16.32 13.96
N ALA A 226 6.99 16.40 12.65
CA ALA A 226 6.48 17.52 11.83
C ALA A 226 4.98 17.40 11.50
N LEU A 227 4.33 16.27 11.81
CA LEU A 227 2.92 16.02 11.58
C LEU A 227 2.07 16.42 12.78
#